data_06d2cd7482cb0d7b80e8c5616cafe893
#
_entry.id   06d2cd7482cb0d7b80e8c5616cafe893
#
_cell.length_a   1.000
_cell.length_b   1.000
_cell.length_c   1.000
_cell.angle_alpha   90.00
_cell.angle_beta   90.00
_cell.angle_gamma   90.00
#
_symmetry.space_group_name_H-M   'P 1'
#
loop_
_entity.id
_entity.type
_entity.pdbx_description
1 polymer ?
#
loop_
_entity_poly.entity_id
_entity_poly.type
_entity_poly.pdbx_seq_one_letter_code
_entity_poly.pdbx_strand_id
1 'polypeptide(L)'
;MKTLFKKIATSAVAASFAVTAFATGPVAADQLTDRVAAGETIRIGFSNEPPWAYPGENGEPLGFVHVIVLGALEKMGITEVEPVVTDWGGLIPGLKADRYDIITGGMYILGSRCENVNFSDPFGVFADVFVVKKGNPKNIHTYQDIKNTGSVLVTGAGYNIVEFARNEGVPSDKVMEVPGPTEMLAAFMAGRADAIGSNFFAASLLVEKSNGAAELSDPSKLPDWALNWGGIGFRKADTDFLAAFNEAMGEYMGSDDMMAKVAEYGYTSDTLPGDGQTAYACANR
;
A
#
# COMPACT_ATOMS: atom_id res chain seq x y z
N MET A 1 97.44 29.65 -6.12
CA MET A 1 96.13 30.17 -5.58
C MET A 1 95.07 29.21 -5.95
N LYS A 2 94.32 28.73 -4.96
CA LYS A 2 93.45 27.57 -5.02
C LYS A 2 92.06 27.95 -5.57
N THR A 3 91.67 27.29 -6.66
CA THR A 3 90.28 27.44 -7.22
C THR A 3 89.45 26.28 -6.77
N LEU A 4 88.36 26.63 -6.10
CA LEU A 4 87.43 25.71 -5.48
C LEU A 4 86.35 25.37 -6.51
N PHE A 5 86.22 24.13 -6.99
CA PHE A 5 85.06 23.63 -7.79
C PHE A 5 83.91 23.20 -6.89
N LYS A 6 82.85 23.89 -7.01
CA LYS A 6 81.58 23.54 -6.35
C LYS A 6 80.80 22.58 -7.27
N LYS A 7 80.62 21.32 -6.81
CA LYS A 7 79.75 20.35 -7.50
C LYS A 7 78.28 20.66 -7.12
N ILE A 8 77.50 20.88 -8.14
CA ILE A 8 76.05 20.97 -8.00
C ILE A 8 75.49 19.54 -8.18
N ALA A 9 74.89 18.99 -7.11
CA ALA A 9 74.15 17.74 -7.16
C ALA A 9 72.67 18.03 -7.54
N THR A 10 72.27 17.53 -8.69
CA THR A 10 70.89 17.61 -9.17
C THR A 10 70.09 16.42 -8.58
N SER A 11 69.26 16.69 -7.59
CA SER A 11 68.32 15.67 -7.05
C SER A 11 67.06 15.59 -7.92
N ALA A 12 66.90 14.47 -8.62
CA ALA A 12 65.68 14.14 -9.33
C ALA A 12 64.62 13.64 -8.30
N VAL A 13 63.59 14.40 -8.11
CA VAL A 13 62.42 14.00 -7.33
C VAL A 13 61.50 13.19 -8.25
N ALA A 14 61.48 11.89 -8.06
CA ALA A 14 60.49 11.01 -8.71
C ALA A 14 59.16 11.13 -7.96
N ALA A 15 58.19 11.83 -8.56
CA ALA A 15 56.82 11.88 -8.07
C ALA A 15 56.09 10.57 -8.41
N SER A 16 55.94 9.69 -7.43
CA SER A 16 55.13 8.49 -7.55
C SER A 16 53.64 8.88 -7.44
N PHE A 17 52.94 8.87 -8.56
CA PHE A 17 51.47 8.93 -8.55
C PHE A 17 50.91 7.59 -8.06
N ALA A 18 50.46 7.54 -6.82
CA ALA A 18 49.63 6.44 -6.31
C ALA A 18 48.23 6.55 -6.93
N VAL A 19 47.94 5.70 -7.91
CA VAL A 19 46.60 5.48 -8.42
C VAL A 19 45.85 4.70 -7.35
N THR A 20 45.03 5.39 -6.55
CA THR A 20 44.04 4.75 -5.67
C THR A 20 42.94 4.17 -6.54
N ALA A 21 43.02 2.86 -6.81
CA ALA A 21 41.92 2.11 -7.36
C ALA A 21 40.82 2.08 -6.29
N PHE A 22 39.74 2.83 -6.50
CA PHE A 22 38.51 2.63 -5.77
C PHE A 22 38.01 1.23 -6.14
N ALA A 23 38.22 0.26 -5.27
CA ALA A 23 37.54 -1.02 -5.34
C ALA A 23 36.05 -0.75 -5.09
N THR A 24 35.27 -0.75 -6.16
CA THR A 24 33.80 -0.88 -6.04
C THR A 24 33.56 -2.29 -5.53
N GLY A 25 33.45 -2.45 -4.20
CA GLY A 25 32.95 -3.69 -3.62
C GLY A 25 31.54 -3.95 -4.18
N PRO A 26 31.09 -5.21 -4.25
CA PRO A 26 29.70 -5.51 -4.60
C PRO A 26 28.79 -4.71 -3.66
N VAL A 27 27.85 -3.96 -4.22
CA VAL A 27 26.76 -3.38 -3.43
C VAL A 27 26.07 -4.58 -2.78
N ALA A 28 26.03 -4.63 -1.46
CA ALA A 28 25.32 -5.68 -0.74
C ALA A 28 23.85 -5.58 -1.13
N ALA A 29 23.24 -6.71 -1.51
CA ALA A 29 21.79 -6.79 -1.71
C ALA A 29 21.07 -6.41 -0.40
N ASP A 30 19.79 -5.99 -0.50
CA ASP A 30 19.00 -5.71 0.70
C ASP A 30 18.72 -6.98 1.51
N GLN A 31 18.38 -6.80 2.80
CA GLN A 31 18.21 -7.94 3.71
C GLN A 31 17.15 -8.94 3.24
N LEU A 32 16.07 -8.46 2.59
CA LEU A 32 15.00 -9.34 2.12
C LEU A 32 15.49 -10.17 0.93
N THR A 33 16.21 -9.56 -0.02
CA THR A 33 16.82 -10.26 -1.15
C THR A 33 17.79 -11.35 -0.67
N ASP A 34 18.66 -11.04 0.29
CA ASP A 34 19.63 -11.99 0.86
C ASP A 34 18.93 -13.18 1.55
N ARG A 35 17.90 -12.91 2.34
CA ARG A 35 17.12 -13.94 3.05
C ARG A 35 16.39 -14.87 2.10
N VAL A 36 15.76 -14.33 1.06
CA VAL A 36 15.08 -15.13 0.03
C VAL A 36 16.09 -15.97 -0.75
N ALA A 37 17.25 -15.41 -1.10
CA ALA A 37 18.34 -16.16 -1.75
C ALA A 37 18.87 -17.29 -0.85
N ALA A 38 18.82 -17.14 0.46
CA ALA A 38 19.15 -18.17 1.44
C ALA A 38 18.04 -19.23 1.63
N GLY A 39 16.89 -19.08 0.96
CA GLY A 39 15.76 -20.00 1.04
C GLY A 39 14.81 -19.73 2.22
N GLU A 40 14.86 -18.55 2.81
CA GLU A 40 13.89 -18.19 3.85
C GLU A 40 12.52 -17.86 3.26
N THR A 41 11.46 -18.30 3.95
CA THR A 41 10.07 -18.02 3.56
C THR A 41 9.74 -16.56 3.80
N ILE A 42 9.05 -15.92 2.83
CA ILE A 42 8.55 -14.56 2.94
C ILE A 42 7.30 -14.54 3.82
N ARG A 43 7.29 -13.67 4.82
CA ARG A 43 6.11 -13.39 5.64
C ARG A 43 5.31 -12.25 5.03
N ILE A 44 4.03 -12.48 4.75
CA ILE A 44 3.12 -11.49 4.17
C ILE A 44 2.15 -10.97 5.23
N GLY A 45 2.13 -9.65 5.45
CA GLY A 45 1.27 -9.00 6.44
C GLY A 45 0.03 -8.39 5.81
N PHE A 46 -1.16 -8.70 6.34
CA PHE A 46 -2.44 -8.17 5.86
C PHE A 46 -3.49 -8.14 6.97
N SER A 47 -4.59 -7.43 6.71
CA SER A 47 -5.77 -7.41 7.58
C SER A 47 -6.92 -8.20 6.96
N ASN A 48 -7.95 -8.47 7.74
CA ASN A 48 -9.14 -9.21 7.24
C ASN A 48 -10.10 -8.23 6.53
N GLU A 49 -9.84 -7.98 5.25
CA GLU A 49 -10.52 -7.00 4.39
C GLU A 49 -11.05 -7.64 3.09
N PRO A 50 -12.06 -8.52 3.14
CA PRO A 50 -12.64 -9.05 1.91
C PRO A 50 -13.27 -7.92 1.06
N PRO A 51 -13.16 -8.00 -0.27
CA PRO A 51 -12.53 -9.03 -1.09
C PRO A 51 -11.03 -8.75 -1.41
N TRP A 52 -10.38 -7.78 -0.75
CA TRP A 52 -9.03 -7.35 -1.02
C TRP A 52 -7.98 -8.40 -0.62
N ALA A 53 -7.86 -8.61 0.68
CA ALA A 53 -6.94 -9.56 1.30
C ALA A 53 -7.57 -10.05 2.61
N TYR A 54 -7.67 -11.34 2.81
CA TYR A 54 -8.27 -11.92 4.01
C TYR A 54 -7.81 -13.37 4.19
N PRO A 55 -7.83 -13.89 5.44
CA PRO A 55 -7.51 -15.29 5.68
C PRO A 55 -8.68 -16.19 5.27
N GLY A 56 -8.39 -17.29 4.59
CA GLY A 56 -9.31 -18.40 4.40
C GLY A 56 -9.52 -19.20 5.69
N GLU A 57 -10.30 -20.28 5.60
CA GLU A 57 -10.65 -21.10 6.77
C GLU A 57 -9.44 -21.79 7.41
N ASN A 58 -8.41 -22.10 6.62
CA ASN A 58 -7.15 -22.70 7.09
C ASN A 58 -6.02 -21.68 7.24
N GLY A 59 -6.34 -20.37 7.12
CA GLY A 59 -5.37 -19.30 7.20
C GLY A 59 -4.68 -18.95 5.88
N GLU A 60 -5.05 -19.59 4.79
CA GLU A 60 -4.53 -19.29 3.45
C GLU A 60 -4.85 -17.86 3.02
N PRO A 61 -3.95 -17.16 2.29
CA PRO A 61 -4.16 -15.79 1.85
C PRO A 61 -5.12 -15.75 0.64
N LEU A 62 -6.32 -15.19 0.84
CA LEU A 62 -7.38 -15.04 -0.16
C LEU A 62 -7.60 -13.55 -0.52
N GLY A 63 -8.25 -13.31 -1.66
CA GLY A 63 -8.59 -11.99 -2.16
C GLY A 63 -7.76 -11.57 -3.37
N PHE A 64 -8.25 -10.57 -4.13
CA PHE A 64 -7.62 -10.22 -5.40
C PHE A 64 -6.19 -9.67 -5.23
N VAL A 65 -5.87 -9.02 -4.12
CA VAL A 65 -4.50 -8.55 -3.86
C VAL A 65 -3.55 -9.73 -3.71
N HIS A 66 -3.98 -10.79 -3.02
CA HIS A 66 -3.17 -11.99 -2.87
C HIS A 66 -3.00 -12.75 -4.20
N VAL A 67 -4.02 -12.78 -5.06
CA VAL A 67 -3.85 -13.32 -6.42
C VAL A 67 -2.73 -12.59 -7.16
N ILE A 68 -2.72 -11.26 -7.11
CA ILE A 68 -1.69 -10.42 -7.78
C ILE A 68 -0.32 -10.65 -7.16
N VAL A 69 -0.22 -10.59 -5.82
CA VAL A 69 1.05 -10.71 -5.10
C VAL A 69 1.65 -12.10 -5.28
N LEU A 70 0.85 -13.15 -5.09
CA LEU A 70 1.34 -14.54 -5.20
C LEU A 70 1.73 -14.86 -6.64
N GLY A 71 0.99 -14.35 -7.64
CA GLY A 71 1.37 -14.52 -9.04
C GLY A 71 2.68 -13.80 -9.40
N ALA A 72 2.94 -12.61 -8.84
CA ALA A 72 4.21 -11.92 -9.00
C ALA A 72 5.36 -12.67 -8.30
N LEU A 73 5.15 -13.15 -7.07
CA LEU A 73 6.15 -13.94 -6.34
C LEU A 73 6.46 -15.27 -7.05
N GLU A 74 5.46 -15.94 -7.63
CA GLU A 74 5.65 -17.17 -8.42
C GLU A 74 6.56 -16.91 -9.63
N LYS A 75 6.42 -15.77 -10.32
CA LYS A 75 7.34 -15.38 -11.41
C LYS A 75 8.78 -15.16 -10.93
N MET A 76 8.95 -14.76 -9.67
CA MET A 76 10.27 -14.67 -9.03
C MET A 76 10.79 -16.03 -8.52
N GLY A 77 10.04 -17.13 -8.73
CA GLY A 77 10.37 -18.47 -8.23
C GLY A 77 10.04 -18.68 -6.74
N ILE A 78 9.25 -17.80 -6.14
CA ILE A 78 8.85 -17.86 -4.73
C ILE A 78 7.42 -18.40 -4.67
N THR A 79 7.26 -19.65 -4.21
CA THR A 79 5.96 -20.33 -4.18
C THR A 79 5.39 -20.49 -2.78
N GLU A 80 6.21 -20.30 -1.74
CA GLU A 80 5.80 -20.47 -0.35
C GLU A 80 5.86 -19.12 0.38
N VAL A 81 4.79 -18.78 1.08
CA VAL A 81 4.68 -17.59 1.92
C VAL A 81 4.10 -17.94 3.28
N GLU A 82 4.43 -17.16 4.30
CA GLU A 82 3.84 -17.26 5.65
C GLU A 82 2.86 -16.11 5.86
N PRO A 83 1.54 -16.38 5.95
CA PRO A 83 0.54 -15.36 6.22
C PRO A 83 0.59 -14.84 7.66
N VAL A 84 0.60 -13.52 7.85
CA VAL A 84 0.54 -12.86 9.15
C VAL A 84 -0.64 -11.89 9.17
N VAL A 85 -1.70 -12.27 9.87
CA VAL A 85 -2.91 -11.44 10.00
C VAL A 85 -2.76 -10.46 11.15
N THR A 86 -3.09 -9.20 10.92
CA THR A 86 -3.08 -8.14 11.93
C THR A 86 -4.17 -7.10 11.66
N ASP A 87 -4.41 -6.18 12.58
CA ASP A 87 -5.29 -5.05 12.33
C ASP A 87 -4.68 -4.09 11.31
N TRP A 88 -5.53 -3.42 10.50
CA TRP A 88 -5.08 -2.51 9.44
C TRP A 88 -4.11 -1.43 9.94
N GLY A 89 -4.42 -0.76 11.04
CA GLY A 89 -3.54 0.26 11.64
C GLY A 89 -2.20 -0.28 12.14
N GLY A 90 -2.09 -1.61 12.32
CA GLY A 90 -0.86 -2.31 12.70
C GLY A 90 0.07 -2.66 11.53
N LEU A 91 -0.38 -2.49 10.26
CA LEU A 91 0.38 -2.94 9.10
C LEU A 91 1.74 -2.22 8.94
N ILE A 92 1.77 -0.90 8.88
CA ILE A 92 3.05 -0.17 8.76
C ILE A 92 3.95 -0.34 10.00
N PRO A 93 3.44 -0.20 11.23
CA PRO A 93 4.23 -0.50 12.44
C PRO A 93 4.78 -1.93 12.47
N GLY A 94 4.00 -2.92 12.05
CA GLY A 94 4.42 -4.32 12.02
C GLY A 94 5.55 -4.58 11.02
N LEU A 95 5.48 -4.01 9.83
CA LEU A 95 6.54 -4.08 8.82
C LEU A 95 7.84 -3.46 9.35
N LYS A 96 7.76 -2.29 9.98
CA LYS A 96 8.92 -1.59 10.57
C LYS A 96 9.53 -2.33 11.77
N ALA A 97 8.74 -3.18 12.43
CA ALA A 97 9.17 -4.02 13.55
C ALA A 97 9.53 -5.45 13.12
N ASP A 98 9.73 -5.70 11.82
CA ASP A 98 10.11 -7.00 11.23
C ASP A 98 9.17 -8.15 11.60
N ARG A 99 7.87 -7.87 11.83
CA ARG A 99 6.88 -8.93 12.09
C ARG A 99 6.53 -9.71 10.82
N TYR A 100 6.63 -9.08 9.69
CA TYR A 100 6.52 -9.64 8.33
C TYR A 100 7.39 -8.83 7.37
N ASP A 101 7.47 -9.28 6.13
CA ASP A 101 8.45 -8.77 5.17
C ASP A 101 7.85 -7.83 4.14
N ILE A 102 6.58 -8.04 3.77
CA ILE A 102 5.83 -7.19 2.85
C ILE A 102 4.39 -6.99 3.35
N ILE A 103 3.78 -5.83 3.05
CA ILE A 103 2.37 -5.56 3.32
C ILE A 103 1.56 -5.90 2.08
N THR A 104 0.67 -6.88 2.19
CA THR A 104 -0.15 -7.39 1.08
C THR A 104 -1.65 -7.08 1.24
N GLY A 105 -1.99 -6.12 2.11
CA GLY A 105 -3.39 -5.72 2.35
C GLY A 105 -4.01 -4.82 1.27
N GLY A 106 -3.26 -4.43 0.24
CA GLY A 106 -3.77 -3.54 -0.80
C GLY A 106 -3.86 -2.07 -0.36
N MET A 107 -2.81 -1.58 0.28
CA MET A 107 -2.79 -0.24 0.87
C MET A 107 -2.73 0.86 -0.19
N TYR A 108 -3.54 1.91 -0.05
CA TYR A 108 -3.45 3.07 -0.92
C TYR A 108 -2.14 3.82 -0.75
N ILE A 109 -1.56 4.23 -1.87
CA ILE A 109 -0.30 4.98 -1.93
C ILE A 109 -0.60 6.44 -1.59
N LEU A 110 -0.21 6.86 -0.39
CA LEU A 110 -0.41 8.22 0.14
C LEU A 110 0.93 8.78 0.62
N GLY A 111 1.13 10.10 0.49
CA GLY A 111 2.34 10.77 0.96
C GLY A 111 2.70 10.43 2.41
N SER A 112 1.73 10.49 3.31
CA SER A 112 1.89 10.16 4.73
C SER A 112 2.39 8.72 4.97
N ARG A 113 2.01 7.79 4.11
CA ARG A 113 2.46 6.39 4.17
C ARG A 113 3.82 6.21 3.50
N CYS A 114 4.05 6.92 2.38
CA CYS A 114 5.32 6.89 1.65
C CYS A 114 6.51 7.40 2.49
N GLU A 115 6.29 8.24 3.50
CA GLU A 115 7.32 8.61 4.47
C GLU A 115 7.87 7.41 5.24
N ASN A 116 7.04 6.40 5.47
CA ASN A 116 7.32 5.27 6.34
C ASN A 116 7.71 3.98 5.61
N VAL A 117 7.16 3.74 4.43
CA VAL A 117 7.36 2.53 3.61
C VAL A 117 7.59 2.91 2.15
N ASN A 118 8.19 2.00 1.38
CA ASN A 118 8.16 2.07 -0.07
C ASN A 118 6.95 1.29 -0.58
N PHE A 119 6.43 1.68 -1.74
CA PHE A 119 5.35 0.96 -2.41
C PHE A 119 5.83 0.39 -3.74
N SER A 120 5.21 -0.73 -4.14
CA SER A 120 5.30 -1.23 -5.50
C SER A 120 4.73 -0.22 -6.50
N ASP A 121 4.89 -0.50 -7.79
CA ASP A 121 4.04 0.10 -8.79
C ASP A 121 2.56 -0.18 -8.45
N PRO A 122 1.63 0.69 -8.87
CA PRO A 122 0.22 0.48 -8.57
C PRO A 122 -0.31 -0.80 -9.21
N PHE A 123 -1.08 -1.56 -8.45
CA PHE A 123 -1.78 -2.73 -8.98
C PHE A 123 -3.24 -2.45 -9.36
N GLY A 124 -3.76 -1.26 -9.08
CA GLY A 124 -5.13 -0.88 -9.43
C GLY A 124 -5.49 0.52 -8.99
N VAL A 125 -6.61 1.02 -9.54
CA VAL A 125 -7.23 2.29 -9.16
C VAL A 125 -8.60 2.03 -8.55
N PHE A 126 -8.91 2.72 -7.45
CA PHE A 126 -10.07 2.43 -6.61
C PHE A 126 -10.73 3.72 -6.13
N ALA A 127 -12.06 3.75 -6.20
CA ALA A 127 -12.85 4.85 -5.67
C ALA A 127 -13.19 4.61 -4.19
N ASP A 128 -13.19 5.69 -3.41
CA ASP A 128 -13.86 5.71 -2.12
C ASP A 128 -15.37 5.97 -2.32
N VAL A 129 -16.18 5.59 -1.32
CA VAL A 129 -17.61 5.79 -1.33
C VAL A 129 -18.14 5.77 0.12
N PHE A 130 -19.31 6.35 0.34
CA PHE A 130 -20.01 6.22 1.62
C PHE A 130 -21.13 5.19 1.55
N VAL A 131 -21.24 4.36 2.60
CA VAL A 131 -22.45 3.57 2.86
C VAL A 131 -23.37 4.44 3.72
N VAL A 132 -24.60 4.63 3.27
CA VAL A 132 -25.59 5.48 3.91
C VAL A 132 -26.89 4.71 4.15
N LYS A 133 -27.77 5.21 5.03
CA LYS A 133 -29.08 4.61 5.24
C LYS A 133 -29.89 4.59 3.95
N LYS A 134 -30.70 3.57 3.77
CA LYS A 134 -31.57 3.42 2.60
C LYS A 134 -32.37 4.69 2.33
N GLY A 135 -32.34 5.15 1.07
CA GLY A 135 -32.95 6.40 0.62
C GLY A 135 -32.12 7.66 0.97
N ASN A 136 -30.93 7.51 1.50
CA ASN A 136 -29.99 8.59 1.84
C ASN A 136 -30.65 9.84 2.47
N PRO A 137 -31.35 9.73 3.61
CA PRO A 137 -32.20 10.80 4.15
C PRO A 137 -31.44 12.08 4.52
N LYS A 138 -30.10 12.00 4.69
CA LYS A 138 -29.23 13.14 4.97
C LYS A 138 -28.52 13.67 3.71
N ASN A 139 -28.78 13.09 2.54
CA ASN A 139 -28.16 13.44 1.26
C ASN A 139 -26.62 13.49 1.34
N ILE A 140 -26.01 12.46 1.96
CA ILE A 140 -24.55 12.35 2.14
C ILE A 140 -23.94 11.72 0.88
N HIS A 141 -23.08 12.46 0.18
CA HIS A 141 -22.31 12.02 -0.98
C HIS A 141 -20.83 12.41 -0.89
N THR A 142 -20.53 13.43 -0.09
CA THR A 142 -19.20 14.02 0.04
C THR A 142 -18.80 14.23 1.51
N TYR A 143 -17.54 14.47 1.77
CA TYR A 143 -17.08 14.87 3.11
C TYR A 143 -17.69 16.20 3.55
N GLN A 144 -17.96 17.11 2.60
CA GLN A 144 -18.63 18.38 2.91
C GLN A 144 -20.08 18.17 3.37
N ASP A 145 -20.79 17.16 2.82
CA ASP A 145 -22.15 16.84 3.30
C ASP A 145 -22.10 16.32 4.74
N ILE A 146 -21.12 15.47 5.07
CA ILE A 146 -20.90 14.98 6.45
C ILE A 146 -20.65 16.15 7.40
N LYS A 147 -19.75 17.08 7.03
CA LYS A 147 -19.44 18.27 7.81
C LYS A 147 -20.66 19.18 8.00
N ASN A 148 -21.35 19.51 6.90
CA ASN A 148 -22.48 20.46 6.91
C ASN A 148 -23.70 19.93 7.66
N THR A 149 -23.95 18.61 7.62
CA THR A 149 -25.04 17.96 8.35
C THR A 149 -24.68 17.61 9.79
N GLY A 150 -23.43 17.75 10.19
CA GLY A 150 -22.92 17.31 11.49
C GLY A 150 -23.02 15.81 11.70
N SER A 151 -23.05 15.06 10.60
CA SER A 151 -23.18 13.60 10.62
C SER A 151 -21.94 12.93 11.21
N VAL A 152 -22.13 11.76 11.82
CA VAL A 152 -21.04 10.92 12.31
C VAL A 152 -20.64 9.95 11.20
N LEU A 153 -19.36 10.01 10.82
CA LEU A 153 -18.70 9.09 9.89
C LEU A 153 -17.99 8.01 10.68
N VAL A 154 -18.23 6.73 10.40
CA VAL A 154 -17.44 5.62 10.92
C VAL A 154 -16.54 5.07 9.83
N THR A 155 -15.30 4.74 10.17
CA THR A 155 -14.32 4.13 9.27
C THR A 155 -13.30 3.28 10.04
N GLY A 156 -12.48 2.51 9.34
CA GLY A 156 -11.41 1.73 9.96
C GLY A 156 -10.28 2.60 10.47
N ALA A 157 -9.72 2.25 11.62
CA ALA A 157 -8.56 2.93 12.17
C ALA A 157 -7.36 2.86 11.21
N GLY A 158 -6.78 4.03 10.87
CA GLY A 158 -5.68 4.14 9.91
C GLY A 158 -6.10 4.05 8.42
N TYR A 159 -7.40 4.05 8.11
CA TYR A 159 -7.86 4.19 6.73
C TYR A 159 -7.58 5.61 6.20
N ASN A 160 -7.41 5.73 4.88
CA ASN A 160 -7.29 7.03 4.18
C ASN A 160 -8.45 7.98 4.48
N ILE A 161 -9.63 7.45 4.70
CA ILE A 161 -10.86 8.17 5.04
C ILE A 161 -10.66 9.12 6.24
N VAL A 162 -9.88 8.70 7.25
CA VAL A 162 -9.59 9.54 8.43
C VAL A 162 -8.81 10.80 8.03
N GLU A 163 -7.80 10.63 7.20
CA GLU A 163 -6.97 11.74 6.69
C GLU A 163 -7.79 12.65 5.78
N PHE A 164 -8.55 12.09 4.86
CA PHE A 164 -9.38 12.85 3.92
C PHE A 164 -10.50 13.61 4.63
N ALA A 165 -11.19 12.99 5.59
CA ALA A 165 -12.20 13.67 6.40
C ALA A 165 -11.62 14.88 7.14
N ARG A 166 -10.43 14.75 7.74
CA ARG A 166 -9.72 15.84 8.40
C ARG A 166 -9.34 16.94 7.43
N ASN A 167 -8.79 16.61 6.27
CA ASN A 167 -8.37 17.58 5.25
C ASN A 167 -9.56 18.38 4.69
N GLU A 168 -10.74 17.73 4.59
CA GLU A 168 -12.00 18.37 4.21
C GLU A 168 -12.67 19.15 5.36
N GLY A 169 -12.06 19.13 6.55
CA GLY A 169 -12.50 19.88 7.73
C GLY A 169 -13.69 19.27 8.44
N VAL A 170 -13.90 17.95 8.33
CA VAL A 170 -14.84 17.22 9.20
C VAL A 170 -14.28 17.25 10.62
N PRO A 171 -15.05 17.67 11.64
CA PRO A 171 -14.58 17.69 13.03
C PRO A 171 -14.16 16.28 13.50
N SER A 172 -13.09 16.19 14.26
CA SER A 172 -12.54 14.90 14.71
C SER A 172 -13.50 14.10 15.59
N ASP A 173 -14.36 14.77 16.36
CA ASP A 173 -15.43 14.14 17.14
C ASP A 173 -16.58 13.59 16.30
N LYS A 174 -16.58 13.87 15.01
CA LYS A 174 -17.51 13.34 14.00
C LYS A 174 -16.92 12.18 13.20
N VAL A 175 -15.67 11.81 13.42
CA VAL A 175 -15.02 10.65 12.79
C VAL A 175 -14.81 9.58 13.85
N MET A 176 -15.56 8.49 13.74
CA MET A 176 -15.44 7.33 14.62
C MET A 176 -14.51 6.30 13.98
N GLU A 177 -13.39 6.02 14.61
CA GLU A 177 -12.47 4.99 14.18
C GLU A 177 -12.74 3.68 14.91
N VAL A 178 -12.82 2.58 14.16
CA VAL A 178 -13.06 1.22 14.69
C VAL A 178 -12.09 0.22 14.05
N PRO A 179 -11.93 -0.99 14.59
CA PRO A 179 -10.95 -1.95 14.08
C PRO A 179 -11.10 -2.33 12.59
N GLY A 180 -12.34 -2.51 12.11
CA GLY A 180 -12.52 -2.95 10.72
C GLY A 180 -13.98 -2.99 10.27
N PRO A 181 -14.25 -3.62 9.11
CA PRO A 181 -15.55 -3.60 8.44
C PRO A 181 -16.72 -4.11 9.28
N THR A 182 -16.49 -5.13 10.10
CA THR A 182 -17.52 -5.70 10.99
C THR A 182 -18.01 -4.66 12.01
N GLU A 183 -17.09 -3.97 12.67
CA GLU A 183 -17.39 -2.95 13.67
C GLU A 183 -17.95 -1.68 13.03
N MET A 184 -17.51 -1.35 11.79
CA MET A 184 -18.08 -0.25 11.01
C MET A 184 -19.57 -0.49 10.76
N LEU A 185 -19.94 -1.67 10.25
CA LEU A 185 -21.33 -2.04 10.01
C LEU A 185 -22.13 -2.09 11.32
N ALA A 186 -21.57 -2.66 12.37
CA ALA A 186 -22.24 -2.73 13.67
C ALA A 186 -22.51 -1.33 14.25
N ALA A 187 -21.58 -0.38 14.17
CA ALA A 187 -21.77 0.99 14.62
C ALA A 187 -22.86 1.71 13.80
N PHE A 188 -22.84 1.54 12.49
CA PHE A 188 -23.83 2.11 11.57
C PHE A 188 -25.24 1.54 11.82
N MET A 189 -25.38 0.23 11.88
CA MET A 189 -26.67 -0.43 12.13
C MET A 189 -27.26 -0.10 13.51
N ALA A 190 -26.41 0.12 14.50
CA ALA A 190 -26.81 0.59 15.83
C ALA A 190 -27.19 2.08 15.89
N GLY A 191 -27.06 2.82 14.78
CA GLY A 191 -27.35 4.25 14.70
C GLY A 191 -26.32 5.15 15.40
N ARG A 192 -25.13 4.62 15.72
CA ARG A 192 -24.02 5.40 16.29
C ARG A 192 -23.29 6.21 15.24
N ALA A 193 -23.41 5.83 13.97
CA ALA A 193 -22.88 6.54 12.82
C ALA A 193 -23.97 6.73 11.76
N ASP A 194 -23.85 7.80 10.99
CA ASP A 194 -24.77 8.15 9.91
C ASP A 194 -24.29 7.65 8.54
N ALA A 195 -22.98 7.50 8.40
CA ALA A 195 -22.34 6.98 7.20
C ALA A 195 -21.12 6.13 7.56
N ILE A 196 -20.79 5.17 6.68
CA ILE A 196 -19.52 4.44 6.70
C ILE A 196 -18.68 4.96 5.54
N GLY A 197 -17.43 5.35 5.79
CA GLY A 197 -16.46 5.66 4.75
C GLY A 197 -15.57 4.46 4.45
N SER A 198 -15.52 4.03 3.18
CA SER A 198 -14.72 2.89 2.76
C SER A 198 -14.44 2.94 1.25
N ASN A 199 -13.61 2.02 0.75
CA ASN A 199 -13.49 1.80 -0.69
C ASN A 199 -14.76 1.11 -1.25
N PHE A 200 -14.97 1.26 -2.56
CA PHE A 200 -16.18 0.78 -3.23
C PHE A 200 -16.43 -0.74 -3.04
N PHE A 201 -15.38 -1.56 -3.12
CA PHE A 201 -15.51 -3.03 -2.99
C PHE A 201 -15.97 -3.44 -1.60
N ALA A 202 -15.30 -2.98 -0.55
CA ALA A 202 -15.67 -3.28 0.82
C ALA A 202 -17.04 -2.68 1.16
N ALA A 203 -17.33 -1.45 0.72
CA ALA A 203 -18.62 -0.78 0.92
C ALA A 203 -19.77 -1.57 0.29
N SER A 204 -19.57 -2.12 -0.92
CA SER A 204 -20.59 -2.96 -1.59
C SER A 204 -20.95 -4.19 -0.77
N LEU A 205 -19.96 -4.88 -0.18
CA LEU A 205 -20.19 -6.00 0.72
C LEU A 205 -20.92 -5.58 2.02
N LEU A 206 -20.62 -4.39 2.55
CA LEU A 206 -21.32 -3.87 3.73
C LEU A 206 -22.79 -3.58 3.43
N VAL A 207 -23.08 -3.02 2.25
CA VAL A 207 -24.45 -2.82 1.78
C VAL A 207 -25.19 -4.16 1.68
N GLU A 208 -24.60 -5.17 1.06
CA GLU A 208 -25.17 -6.51 0.99
C GLU A 208 -25.49 -7.07 2.38
N LYS A 209 -24.53 -7.02 3.30
CA LYS A 209 -24.66 -7.49 4.68
C LYS A 209 -25.65 -6.66 5.53
N SER A 210 -26.04 -5.47 5.08
CA SER A 210 -27.03 -4.63 5.76
C SER A 210 -28.46 -5.13 5.61
N ASN A 211 -28.71 -6.17 4.79
CA ASN A 211 -30.05 -6.72 4.51
C ASN A 211 -31.05 -5.64 4.06
N GLY A 212 -30.61 -4.72 3.19
CA GLY A 212 -31.46 -3.69 2.60
C GLY A 212 -31.65 -2.43 3.47
N ALA A 213 -30.96 -2.33 4.60
CA ALA A 213 -30.98 -1.13 5.46
C ALA A 213 -30.08 0.00 4.96
N ALA A 214 -29.13 -0.30 4.07
CA ALA A 214 -28.15 0.64 3.54
C ALA A 214 -28.12 0.66 2.01
N GLU A 215 -27.46 1.68 1.47
CA GLU A 215 -27.13 1.82 0.06
C GLU A 215 -25.78 2.56 -0.07
N LEU A 216 -25.16 2.49 -1.25
CA LEU A 216 -24.01 3.31 -1.57
C LEU A 216 -24.45 4.76 -1.86
N SER A 217 -23.65 5.73 -1.45
CA SER A 217 -23.76 7.09 -1.94
C SER A 217 -23.37 7.13 -3.43
N ASP A 218 -23.65 8.24 -4.10
CA ASP A 218 -23.23 8.43 -5.49
C ASP A 218 -21.71 8.76 -5.55
N PRO A 219 -20.84 7.82 -6.01
CA PRO A 219 -19.40 8.03 -6.02
C PRO A 219 -18.96 9.12 -7.02
N SER A 220 -19.79 9.41 -8.04
CA SER A 220 -19.47 10.45 -9.03
C SER A 220 -19.47 11.86 -8.46
N LYS A 221 -19.98 12.04 -7.24
CA LYS A 221 -19.97 13.32 -6.52
C LYS A 221 -18.72 13.53 -5.67
N LEU A 222 -17.92 12.49 -5.46
CA LEU A 222 -16.58 12.65 -4.88
C LEU A 222 -15.63 13.26 -5.91
N PRO A 223 -14.71 14.12 -5.49
CA PRO A 223 -13.73 14.70 -6.40
C PRO A 223 -12.72 13.66 -6.88
N ASP A 224 -12.04 13.95 -8.01
CA ASP A 224 -11.08 13.04 -8.65
C ASP A 224 -9.95 12.56 -7.72
N TRP A 225 -9.60 13.35 -6.71
CA TRP A 225 -8.62 12.95 -5.72
C TRP A 225 -9.10 11.79 -4.82
N ALA A 226 -10.38 11.46 -4.81
CA ALA A 226 -10.91 10.28 -4.12
C ALA A 226 -10.71 8.96 -4.90
N LEU A 227 -10.12 9.02 -6.11
CA LEU A 227 -9.58 7.88 -6.82
C LEU A 227 -8.16 7.60 -6.34
N ASN A 228 -7.93 6.43 -5.79
CA ASN A 228 -6.68 6.06 -5.15
C ASN A 228 -6.02 4.88 -5.84
N TRP A 229 -4.68 4.90 -5.95
CA TRP A 229 -3.91 3.77 -6.40
C TRP A 229 -3.51 2.87 -5.23
N GLY A 230 -3.73 1.56 -5.38
CA GLY A 230 -3.29 0.55 -4.42
C GLY A 230 -1.87 0.06 -4.72
N GLY A 231 -1.07 -0.12 -3.68
CA GLY A 231 0.29 -0.65 -3.78
C GLY A 231 0.59 -1.70 -2.71
N ILE A 232 1.66 -2.44 -2.92
CA ILE A 232 2.23 -3.41 -1.98
C ILE A 232 3.34 -2.70 -1.20
N GLY A 233 3.33 -2.83 0.14
CA GLY A 233 4.26 -2.08 1.00
C GLY A 233 5.52 -2.86 1.34
N PHE A 234 6.68 -2.18 1.26
CA PHE A 234 8.02 -2.71 1.55
C PHE A 234 8.75 -1.82 2.55
N ARG A 235 9.70 -2.39 3.31
CA ARG A 235 10.61 -1.56 4.11
C ARG A 235 11.42 -0.63 3.22
N LYS A 236 11.81 0.51 3.75
CA LYS A 236 12.63 1.49 3.02
C LYS A 236 13.97 0.94 2.52
N ALA A 237 14.49 -0.07 3.20
CA ALA A 237 15.76 -0.70 2.88
C ALA A 237 15.66 -1.78 1.80
N ASP A 238 14.46 -2.37 1.58
CA ASP A 238 14.26 -3.52 0.68
C ASP A 238 14.07 -3.05 -0.79
N THR A 239 15.00 -2.27 -1.31
CA THR A 239 14.90 -1.61 -2.63
C THR A 239 15.14 -2.56 -3.79
N ASP A 240 16.07 -3.51 -3.65
CA ASP A 240 16.42 -4.46 -4.71
C ASP A 240 15.31 -5.50 -4.86
N PHE A 241 14.77 -5.98 -3.73
CA PHE A 241 13.61 -6.87 -3.75
C PHE A 241 12.38 -6.18 -4.36
N LEU A 242 12.10 -4.93 -3.99
CA LEU A 242 11.02 -4.14 -4.56
C LEU A 242 11.16 -3.97 -6.08
N ALA A 243 12.37 -3.70 -6.57
CA ALA A 243 12.63 -3.57 -8.00
C ALA A 243 12.34 -4.89 -8.75
N ALA A 244 12.81 -6.02 -8.24
CA ALA A 244 12.53 -7.34 -8.81
C ALA A 244 11.03 -7.70 -8.72
N PHE A 245 10.36 -7.33 -7.62
CA PHE A 245 8.92 -7.54 -7.47
C PHE A 245 8.11 -6.70 -8.49
N ASN A 246 8.48 -5.45 -8.73
CA ASN A 246 7.82 -4.60 -9.72
C ASN A 246 7.96 -5.16 -11.14
N GLU A 247 9.14 -5.68 -11.50
CA GLU A 247 9.37 -6.34 -12.79
C GLU A 247 8.44 -7.56 -12.95
N ALA A 248 8.44 -8.45 -11.96
CA ALA A 248 7.60 -9.65 -11.95
C ALA A 248 6.11 -9.32 -11.93
N MET A 249 5.69 -8.32 -11.14
CA MET A 249 4.32 -7.85 -11.09
C MET A 249 3.90 -7.25 -12.43
N GLY A 250 4.76 -6.46 -13.08
CA GLY A 250 4.50 -5.89 -14.41
C GLY A 250 4.27 -6.94 -15.49
N GLU A 251 4.96 -8.10 -15.42
CA GLU A 251 4.72 -9.23 -16.31
C GLU A 251 3.40 -9.97 -16.04
N TYR A 252 2.93 -9.93 -14.79
CA TYR A 252 1.71 -10.64 -14.40
C TYR A 252 0.45 -9.79 -14.54
N MET A 253 0.55 -8.50 -14.29
CA MET A 253 -0.57 -7.55 -14.35
C MET A 253 -1.27 -7.54 -15.70
N GLY A 254 -2.60 -7.72 -15.67
CA GLY A 254 -3.45 -7.72 -16.88
C GLY A 254 -3.32 -8.99 -17.73
N SER A 255 -2.53 -10.00 -17.33
CA SER A 255 -2.49 -11.29 -18.04
C SER A 255 -3.83 -12.01 -17.94
N ASP A 256 -4.13 -12.88 -18.93
CA ASP A 256 -5.36 -13.68 -18.95
C ASP A 256 -5.50 -14.52 -17.67
N ASP A 257 -4.41 -15.07 -17.16
CA ASP A 257 -4.38 -15.86 -15.91
C ASP A 257 -4.76 -15.00 -14.70
N MET A 258 -4.11 -13.84 -14.54
CA MET A 258 -4.45 -12.91 -13.46
C MET A 258 -5.92 -12.49 -13.55
N MET A 259 -6.36 -12.01 -14.72
CA MET A 259 -7.71 -11.49 -14.89
C MET A 259 -8.78 -12.55 -14.63
N ALA A 260 -8.55 -13.80 -15.04
CA ALA A 260 -9.44 -14.92 -14.75
C ALA A 260 -9.57 -15.18 -13.23
N LYS A 261 -8.45 -15.13 -12.51
CA LYS A 261 -8.42 -15.40 -11.05
C LYS A 261 -9.00 -14.26 -10.21
N VAL A 262 -8.81 -12.98 -10.62
CA VAL A 262 -9.32 -11.83 -9.84
C VAL A 262 -10.79 -11.52 -10.12
N ALA A 263 -11.37 -12.07 -11.19
CA ALA A 263 -12.75 -11.80 -11.60
C ALA A 263 -13.78 -12.20 -10.52
N GLU A 264 -13.53 -13.29 -9.81
CA GLU A 264 -14.43 -13.75 -8.72
C GLU A 264 -14.54 -12.73 -7.56
N TYR A 265 -13.54 -11.85 -7.41
CA TYR A 265 -13.51 -10.79 -6.40
C TYR A 265 -14.07 -9.45 -6.93
N GLY A 266 -14.55 -9.41 -8.18
CA GLY A 266 -15.09 -8.21 -8.80
C GLY A 266 -14.02 -7.28 -9.39
N TYR A 267 -12.75 -7.67 -9.43
CA TYR A 267 -11.70 -6.91 -10.11
C TYR A 267 -11.84 -7.08 -11.64
N THR A 268 -11.84 -5.98 -12.37
CA THR A 268 -12.04 -5.95 -13.83
C THR A 268 -10.93 -5.15 -14.52
N SER A 269 -10.96 -5.10 -15.86
CA SER A 269 -10.05 -4.26 -16.64
C SER A 269 -10.11 -2.78 -16.26
N ASP A 270 -11.27 -2.28 -15.80
CA ASP A 270 -11.45 -0.89 -15.38
C ASP A 270 -10.76 -0.61 -14.03
N THR A 271 -10.39 -1.66 -13.31
CA THR A 271 -9.66 -1.57 -12.03
C THR A 271 -8.15 -1.50 -12.24
N LEU A 272 -7.65 -1.88 -13.42
CA LEU A 272 -6.22 -1.79 -13.74
C LEU A 272 -5.69 -0.37 -13.51
N PRO A 273 -4.42 -0.19 -13.09
CA PRO A 273 -3.88 1.09 -12.63
C PRO A 273 -3.77 2.19 -13.70
N GLY A 274 -3.91 1.84 -15.00
CA GLY A 274 -3.71 2.78 -16.10
C GLY A 274 -2.32 3.42 -16.05
N ASP A 275 -2.26 4.75 -16.18
CA ASP A 275 -1.01 5.52 -16.13
C ASP A 275 -0.56 5.86 -14.69
N GLY A 276 -1.10 5.17 -13.68
CA GLY A 276 -0.78 5.38 -12.26
C GLY A 276 0.71 5.20 -11.98
N GLN A 277 1.28 6.16 -11.25
CA GLN A 277 2.70 6.14 -10.85
C GLN A 277 2.85 6.34 -9.35
N THR A 278 3.59 5.46 -8.70
CA THR A 278 3.86 5.51 -7.26
C THR A 278 4.51 6.83 -6.84
N ALA A 279 5.49 7.31 -7.60
CA ALA A 279 6.16 8.59 -7.31
C ALA A 279 5.18 9.77 -7.33
N TYR A 280 4.25 9.80 -8.29
CA TYR A 280 3.22 10.83 -8.35
C TYR A 280 2.27 10.73 -7.15
N ALA A 281 1.80 9.53 -6.83
CA ALA A 281 0.90 9.30 -5.70
C ALA A 281 1.54 9.73 -4.36
N CYS A 282 2.79 9.33 -4.12
CA CYS A 282 3.52 9.74 -2.92
C CYS A 282 3.71 11.26 -2.79
N ALA A 283 3.81 11.98 -3.91
CA ALA A 283 4.02 13.43 -3.89
C ALA A 283 2.72 14.25 -3.83
N ASN A 284 1.58 13.68 -4.24
CA ASN A 284 0.35 14.45 -4.51
C ASN A 284 -0.92 13.89 -3.83
N ARG A 285 -0.81 12.81 -3.08
CA ARG A 285 -1.95 12.18 -2.42
C ARG A 285 -1.83 12.18 -0.91
#